data_f6541003b0765b4ce87ccbbe20bf27cc
#
_entry.id   f6541003b0765b4ce87ccbbe20bf27cc
#
_cell.length_a   1.000
_cell.length_b   1.000
_cell.length_c   1.000
_cell.angle_alpha   90.00
_cell.angle_beta   90.00
_cell.angle_gamma   90.00
#
_symmetry.space_group_name_H-M   'P 1'
#
loop_
_entity.id
_entity.type
_entity.pdbx_description
1 polymer ?
#
loop_
_entity_poly.entity_id
_entity_poly.type
_entity_poly.pdbx_seq_one_letter_code
_entity_poly.pdbx_strand_id
1 'polypeptide(L)'
;MPTVKKFCSWLGLCPNWKTTGVWVKSSRTRPGVNRAATAFRLAAHGLHRSQGALGAFLRRMKARLGTPAALTATAHKLARIVYLALKHGMTYVRQSQEDYQAQMKQKQVKAVMRKARQLGLEVVQKTPDGGATAVAAPALG
;
A
#
# COMPACT_ATOMS: atom_id res chain seq x y z
N MET A 1 -19.59 -0.35 14.58
CA MET A 1 -18.12 -0.49 14.72
C MET A 1 -17.49 0.88 14.76
N PRO A 2 -16.95 1.35 15.90
CA PRO A 2 -16.53 2.75 16.04
C PRO A 2 -15.21 3.11 15.35
N THR A 3 -14.36 2.13 15.00
CA THR A 3 -13.05 2.41 14.37
C THR A 3 -12.69 1.42 13.27
N VAL A 4 -11.92 1.90 12.26
CA VAL A 4 -11.35 1.07 11.19
C VAL A 4 -10.57 -0.13 11.72
N LYS A 5 -9.77 0.08 12.79
CA LYS A 5 -8.98 -0.98 13.41
C LYS A 5 -9.85 -2.11 13.96
N LYS A 6 -10.92 -1.77 14.69
CA LYS A 6 -11.87 -2.75 15.23
C LYS A 6 -12.58 -3.51 14.10
N PHE A 7 -12.98 -2.82 13.02
CA PHE A 7 -13.59 -3.45 11.86
C PHE A 7 -12.64 -4.48 11.19
N CYS A 8 -11.40 -4.09 10.89
CA CYS A 8 -10.42 -5.01 10.28
C CYS A 8 -10.04 -6.18 11.21
N SER A 9 -10.02 -5.95 12.52
CA SER A 9 -9.77 -6.99 13.51
C SER A 9 -10.95 -7.97 13.59
N TRP A 10 -12.18 -7.48 13.54
CA TRP A 10 -13.40 -8.31 13.48
C TRP A 10 -13.43 -9.17 12.23
N LEU A 11 -13.00 -8.64 11.08
CA LEU A 11 -12.84 -9.41 9.85
C LEU A 11 -11.74 -10.49 9.93
N GLY A 12 -10.87 -10.46 10.94
CA GLY A 12 -9.72 -11.37 11.02
C GLY A 12 -8.66 -11.12 9.95
N LEU A 13 -8.57 -9.88 9.42
CA LEU A 13 -7.59 -9.48 8.42
C LEU A 13 -6.34 -8.82 9.04
N CYS A 14 -6.34 -8.60 10.35
CA CYS A 14 -5.18 -8.08 11.08
C CYS A 14 -4.21 -9.20 11.47
N PRO A 15 -2.89 -8.95 11.44
CA PRO A 15 -1.92 -9.90 11.94
C PRO A 15 -2.13 -10.14 13.44
N ASN A 16 -2.10 -11.41 13.84
CA ASN A 16 -2.16 -11.83 15.23
C ASN A 16 -0.73 -12.18 15.68
N TRP A 17 -0.05 -11.18 16.21
CA TRP A 17 1.32 -11.31 16.67
C TRP A 17 1.39 -12.26 17.86
N LYS A 18 2.13 -13.35 17.72
CA LYS A 18 2.52 -14.23 18.83
C LYS A 18 4.00 -14.01 19.07
N THR A 19 4.32 -13.47 20.23
CA THR A 19 5.72 -13.22 20.65
C THR A 19 6.07 -14.13 21.81
N THR A 20 7.31 -14.58 21.86
CA THR A 20 7.89 -15.28 23.03
C THR A 20 9.15 -14.49 23.38
N GLY A 21 9.08 -13.72 24.47
CA GLY A 21 10.12 -12.73 24.78
C GLY A 21 10.28 -11.69 23.65
N VAL A 22 11.49 -11.52 23.15
CA VAL A 22 11.83 -10.57 22.09
C VAL A 22 11.51 -11.11 20.67
N TRP A 23 11.25 -12.41 20.53
CA TRP A 23 11.11 -13.05 19.23
C TRP A 23 9.64 -13.15 18.76
N VAL A 24 9.40 -12.74 17.51
CA VAL A 24 8.10 -12.90 16.85
C VAL A 24 7.96 -14.34 16.33
N LYS A 25 7.16 -15.15 17.02
CA LYS A 25 6.91 -16.55 16.65
C LYS A 25 5.97 -16.69 15.45
N SER A 26 4.98 -15.82 15.32
CA SER A 26 4.01 -15.85 14.22
C SER A 26 3.33 -14.50 14.05
N SER A 27 3.09 -14.11 12.80
CA SER A 27 2.29 -12.93 12.41
C SER A 27 1.04 -13.32 11.61
N ARG A 28 0.64 -14.61 11.64
CA ARG A 28 -0.54 -15.10 10.91
C ARG A 28 -1.80 -14.40 11.43
N THR A 29 -2.78 -14.21 10.56
CA THR A 29 -4.12 -13.74 10.96
C THR A 29 -4.82 -14.80 11.81
N ARG A 30 -5.81 -14.37 12.61
CA ARG A 30 -6.61 -15.31 13.40
C ARG A 30 -7.34 -16.29 12.48
N PRO A 31 -7.36 -17.60 12.80
CA PRO A 31 -8.21 -18.54 12.11
C PRO A 31 -9.69 -18.19 12.39
N GLY A 32 -10.53 -18.34 11.41
CA GLY A 32 -11.96 -18.08 11.54
C GLY A 32 -12.62 -17.96 10.18
N VAL A 33 -13.88 -18.37 10.09
CA VAL A 33 -14.69 -18.25 8.89
C VAL A 33 -15.50 -16.97 8.96
N ASN A 34 -15.06 -15.95 8.23
CA ASN A 34 -15.81 -14.71 8.07
C ASN A 34 -16.09 -14.49 6.57
N ARG A 35 -17.36 -14.57 6.18
CA ARG A 35 -17.78 -14.43 4.77
C ARG A 35 -17.34 -13.11 4.14
N ALA A 36 -17.42 -12.01 4.90
CA ALA A 36 -16.96 -10.71 4.41
C ALA A 36 -15.42 -10.70 4.20
N ALA A 37 -14.65 -11.30 5.10
CA ALA A 37 -13.21 -11.44 4.91
C ALA A 37 -12.86 -12.27 3.68
N THR A 38 -13.62 -13.32 3.41
CA THR A 38 -13.46 -14.13 2.19
C THR A 38 -13.75 -13.29 0.94
N ALA A 39 -14.82 -12.51 0.94
CA ALA A 39 -15.12 -11.60 -0.17
C ALA A 39 -13.99 -10.59 -0.42
N PHE A 40 -13.41 -9.99 0.63
CA PHE A 40 -12.26 -9.11 0.49
C PHE A 40 -11.01 -9.81 -0.04
N ARG A 41 -10.77 -11.07 0.34
CA ARG A 41 -9.65 -11.86 -0.22
C ARG A 41 -9.87 -12.20 -1.70
N LEU A 42 -11.08 -12.55 -2.09
CA LEU A 42 -11.44 -12.77 -3.50
C LEU A 42 -11.30 -11.49 -4.33
N ALA A 43 -11.79 -10.36 -3.80
CA ALA A 43 -11.61 -9.07 -4.46
C ALA A 43 -10.12 -8.69 -4.60
N ALA A 44 -9.30 -8.96 -3.58
CA ALA A 44 -7.86 -8.76 -3.64
C ALA A 44 -7.20 -9.66 -4.69
N HIS A 45 -7.68 -10.90 -4.85
CA HIS A 45 -7.20 -11.81 -5.89
C HIS A 45 -7.48 -11.27 -7.30
N GLY A 46 -8.67 -10.71 -7.54
CA GLY A 46 -9.02 -10.07 -8.82
C GLY A 46 -8.12 -8.90 -9.22
N LEU A 47 -7.40 -8.27 -8.26
CA LEU A 47 -6.50 -7.15 -8.53
C LEU A 47 -5.16 -7.54 -9.15
N HIS A 48 -4.87 -8.82 -9.39
CA HIS A 48 -3.60 -9.26 -9.98
C HIS A 48 -3.32 -8.59 -11.33
N ARG A 49 -4.33 -8.43 -12.17
CA ARG A 49 -4.25 -7.84 -13.52
C ARG A 49 -4.54 -6.34 -13.53
N SER A 50 -4.92 -5.76 -12.40
CA SER A 50 -5.27 -4.34 -12.32
C SER A 50 -4.03 -3.45 -12.47
N GLN A 51 -4.13 -2.42 -13.31
CA GLN A 51 -3.10 -1.39 -13.47
C GLN A 51 -3.21 -0.28 -12.41
N GLY A 52 -4.29 -0.26 -11.64
CA GLY A 52 -4.53 0.74 -10.61
C GLY A 52 -3.59 0.65 -9.41
N ALA A 53 -3.69 1.64 -8.53
CA ALA A 53 -2.86 1.77 -7.31
C ALA A 53 -2.93 0.54 -6.38
N LEU A 54 -4.09 -0.12 -6.30
CA LEU A 54 -4.27 -1.34 -5.50
C LEU A 54 -3.59 -2.55 -6.13
N GLY A 55 -3.61 -2.67 -7.47
CA GLY A 55 -2.87 -3.72 -8.18
C GLY A 55 -1.35 -3.53 -8.04
N ALA A 56 -0.87 -2.29 -8.14
CA ALA A 56 0.53 -1.96 -7.89
C ALA A 56 0.94 -2.26 -6.44
N PHE A 57 0.06 -1.98 -5.48
CA PHE A 57 0.28 -2.36 -4.08
C PHE A 57 0.38 -3.87 -3.90
N LEU A 58 -0.53 -4.64 -4.51
CA LEU A 58 -0.50 -6.11 -4.45
C LEU A 58 0.80 -6.67 -5.01
N ARG A 59 1.23 -6.23 -6.20
CA ARG A 59 2.49 -6.69 -6.83
C ARG A 59 3.70 -6.41 -5.93
N ARG A 60 3.77 -5.21 -5.34
CA ARG A 60 4.85 -4.84 -4.42
C ARG A 60 4.84 -5.69 -3.15
N MET A 61 3.66 -5.95 -2.57
CA MET A 61 3.54 -6.81 -1.39
C MET A 61 3.88 -8.26 -1.72
N LYS A 62 3.51 -8.74 -2.91
CA LYS A 62 3.82 -10.10 -3.37
C LYS A 62 5.34 -10.33 -3.48
N ALA A 63 6.07 -9.37 -4.03
CA ALA A 63 7.53 -9.45 -4.13
C ALA A 63 8.23 -9.49 -2.76
N ARG A 64 7.62 -8.91 -1.72
CA ARG A 64 8.21 -8.79 -0.39
C ARG A 64 7.78 -9.90 0.59
N LEU A 65 6.51 -10.29 0.57
CA LEU A 65 5.89 -11.16 1.59
C LEU A 65 5.42 -12.51 1.03
N GLY A 66 5.47 -12.71 -0.28
CA GLY A 66 4.85 -13.84 -0.95
C GLY A 66 3.34 -13.65 -1.18
N THR A 67 2.76 -14.55 -1.99
CA THR A 67 1.38 -14.39 -2.49
C THR A 67 0.31 -14.42 -1.40
N PRO A 68 0.29 -15.38 -0.44
CA PRO A 68 -0.79 -15.46 0.56
C PRO A 68 -0.82 -14.26 1.50
N ALA A 69 0.35 -13.81 1.96
CA ALA A 69 0.45 -12.66 2.85
C ALA A 69 0.10 -11.35 2.12
N ALA A 70 0.52 -11.20 0.86
CA ALA A 70 0.19 -10.06 0.02
C ALA A 70 -1.31 -9.94 -0.25
N LEU A 71 -2.00 -11.04 -0.52
CA LEU A 71 -3.45 -11.06 -0.69
C LEU A 71 -4.17 -10.62 0.60
N THR A 72 -3.74 -11.13 1.74
CA THR A 72 -4.32 -10.72 3.04
C THR A 72 -4.07 -9.24 3.35
N ALA A 73 -2.87 -8.73 3.08
CA ALA A 73 -2.55 -7.31 3.25
C ALA A 73 -3.38 -6.42 2.31
N THR A 74 -3.61 -6.87 1.08
CA THR A 74 -4.45 -6.15 0.11
C THR A 74 -5.92 -6.20 0.50
N ALA A 75 -6.43 -7.35 0.96
CA ALA A 75 -7.77 -7.49 1.50
C ALA A 75 -8.00 -6.56 2.71
N HIS A 76 -7.03 -6.47 3.62
CA HIS A 76 -7.07 -5.52 4.72
C HIS A 76 -7.14 -4.06 4.23
N LYS A 77 -6.36 -3.70 3.21
CA LYS A 77 -6.40 -2.35 2.63
C LYS A 77 -7.76 -2.06 1.98
N LEU A 78 -8.33 -3.01 1.24
CA LEU A 78 -9.68 -2.91 0.68
C LEU A 78 -10.75 -2.72 1.77
N ALA A 79 -10.69 -3.53 2.82
CA ALA A 79 -11.63 -3.41 3.95
C ALA A 79 -11.58 -2.02 4.60
N ARG A 80 -10.38 -1.43 4.75
CA ARG A 80 -10.21 -0.06 5.24
C ARG A 80 -10.87 0.97 4.32
N ILE A 81 -10.67 0.84 3.02
CA ILE A 81 -11.25 1.75 2.02
C ILE A 81 -12.77 1.68 2.06
N VAL A 82 -13.33 0.46 2.07
CA VAL A 82 -14.78 0.27 2.15
C VAL A 82 -15.36 0.85 3.43
N TYR A 83 -14.72 0.62 4.59
CA TYR A 83 -15.16 1.21 5.85
C TYR A 83 -15.17 2.74 5.80
N LEU A 84 -14.12 3.35 5.24
CA LEU A 84 -14.02 4.81 5.12
C LEU A 84 -15.05 5.37 4.12
N ALA A 85 -15.29 4.65 3.02
CA ALA A 85 -16.32 5.01 2.04
C ALA A 85 -17.73 5.00 2.66
N LEU A 86 -18.02 4.00 3.47
CA LEU A 86 -19.30 3.90 4.17
C LEU A 86 -19.47 4.97 5.26
N LYS A 87 -18.38 5.36 5.91
CA LYS A 87 -18.40 6.32 7.02
C LYS A 87 -18.35 7.78 6.56
N HIS A 88 -17.55 8.09 5.54
CA HIS A 88 -17.25 9.46 5.12
C HIS A 88 -17.62 9.76 3.67
N GLY A 89 -18.18 8.77 2.96
CA GLY A 89 -18.54 8.90 1.54
C GLY A 89 -17.39 8.63 0.57
N MET A 90 -17.74 8.48 -0.70
CA MET A 90 -16.79 8.14 -1.77
C MET A 90 -15.85 9.29 -2.12
N THR A 91 -16.28 10.54 -1.95
CA THR A 91 -15.45 11.72 -2.22
C THR A 91 -14.22 11.75 -1.34
N TYR A 92 -14.38 11.47 -0.06
CA TYR A 92 -13.25 11.36 0.89
C TYR A 92 -12.23 10.28 0.48
N VAL A 93 -12.72 9.14 0.00
CA VAL A 93 -11.85 8.04 -0.45
C VAL A 93 -11.08 8.41 -1.70
N ARG A 94 -11.70 9.08 -2.67
CA ARG A 94 -11.02 9.54 -3.90
C ARG A 94 -9.90 10.52 -3.57
N GLN A 95 -10.17 11.54 -2.78
CA GLN A 95 -9.19 12.52 -2.35
C GLN A 95 -8.01 11.86 -1.62
N SER A 96 -8.28 10.97 -0.69
CA SER A 96 -7.24 10.19 0.01
C SER A 96 -6.41 9.28 -0.92
N GLN A 97 -6.99 8.79 -2.02
CA GLN A 97 -6.27 7.99 -3.02
C GLN A 97 -5.33 8.84 -3.87
N GLU A 98 -5.77 10.03 -4.28
CA GLU A 98 -4.98 11.00 -5.03
C GLU A 98 -3.75 11.45 -4.22
N ASP A 99 -3.97 11.85 -2.95
CA ASP A 99 -2.90 12.20 -2.02
C ASP A 99 -1.89 11.04 -1.84
N TYR A 100 -2.39 9.82 -1.70
CA TYR A 100 -1.54 8.64 -1.57
C TYR A 100 -0.71 8.39 -2.84
N GLN A 101 -1.30 8.55 -4.01
CA GLN A 101 -0.58 8.40 -5.29
C GLN A 101 0.50 9.45 -5.45
N ALA A 102 0.19 10.72 -5.12
CA ALA A 102 1.14 11.82 -5.13
C ALA A 102 2.34 11.54 -4.21
N GLN A 103 2.07 11.12 -2.95
CA GLN A 103 3.11 10.75 -2.00
C GLN A 103 3.96 9.57 -2.49
N MET A 104 3.34 8.57 -3.10
CA MET A 104 4.07 7.41 -3.64
C MET A 104 4.96 7.80 -4.80
N LYS A 105 4.47 8.67 -5.71
CA LYS A 105 5.27 9.23 -6.80
C LYS A 105 6.50 9.99 -6.28
N GLN A 106 6.30 10.85 -5.27
CA GLN A 106 7.41 11.57 -4.64
C GLN A 106 8.45 10.62 -4.00
N LYS A 107 7.99 9.57 -3.30
CA LYS A 107 8.90 8.55 -2.71
C LYS A 107 9.69 7.81 -3.78
N GLN A 108 9.08 7.49 -4.91
CA GLN A 108 9.76 6.86 -6.04
C GLN A 108 10.83 7.78 -6.64
N VAL A 109 10.49 9.04 -6.87
CA VAL A 109 11.43 10.05 -7.38
C VAL A 109 12.63 10.20 -6.44
N LYS A 110 12.38 10.36 -5.13
CA LYS A 110 13.46 10.43 -4.12
C LYS A 110 14.34 9.17 -4.11
N ALA A 111 13.76 7.99 -4.28
CA ALA A 111 14.52 6.73 -4.35
C ALA A 111 15.41 6.65 -5.59
N VAL A 112 14.88 7.08 -6.75
CA VAL A 112 15.64 7.15 -8.02
C VAL A 112 16.79 8.15 -7.89
N MET A 113 16.53 9.36 -7.37
CA MET A 113 17.56 10.38 -7.15
C MET A 113 18.69 9.88 -6.23
N ARG A 114 18.32 9.18 -5.15
CA ARG A 114 19.33 8.60 -4.24
C ARG A 114 20.20 7.57 -4.94
N LYS A 115 19.56 6.70 -5.75
CA LYS A 115 20.30 5.66 -6.49
C LYS A 115 21.17 6.25 -7.59
N ALA A 116 20.69 7.28 -8.29
CA ALA A 116 21.45 7.99 -9.30
C ALA A 116 22.72 8.65 -8.70
N ARG A 117 22.57 9.32 -7.54
CA ARG A 117 23.73 9.88 -6.82
C ARG A 117 24.79 8.83 -6.44
N GLN A 118 24.35 7.64 -5.99
CA GLN A 118 25.26 6.53 -5.68
C GLN A 118 26.06 6.04 -6.90
N LEU A 119 25.47 6.20 -8.10
CA LEU A 119 26.08 5.80 -9.38
C LEU A 119 26.79 6.96 -10.09
N GLY A 120 26.86 8.16 -9.50
CA GLY A 120 27.44 9.36 -10.12
C GLY A 120 26.63 9.92 -11.30
N LEU A 121 25.32 9.59 -11.36
CA LEU A 121 24.43 10.03 -12.45
C LEU A 121 23.55 11.21 -12.00
N GLU A 122 23.32 12.15 -12.88
CA GLU A 122 22.33 13.21 -12.71
C GLU A 122 20.97 12.78 -13.25
N VAL A 123 19.91 13.10 -12.49
CA VAL A 123 18.52 12.82 -12.90
C VAL A 123 17.94 14.10 -13.50
N VAL A 124 17.63 14.06 -14.79
CA VAL A 124 16.96 15.14 -15.50
C VAL A 124 15.49 14.83 -15.67
N GLN A 125 14.60 15.75 -15.24
CA GLN A 125 13.17 15.61 -15.53
C GLN A 125 12.90 16.02 -16.97
N LYS A 126 12.33 15.13 -17.76
CA LYS A 126 11.86 15.44 -19.09
C LYS A 126 10.53 16.21 -18.99
N THR A 127 10.53 17.47 -19.31
CA THR A 127 9.30 18.26 -19.48
C THR A 127 8.59 17.84 -20.76
N PRO A 128 7.23 17.89 -20.82
CA PRO A 128 6.46 17.50 -22.01
C PRO A 128 6.82 18.30 -23.26
N ASP A 129 7.41 19.49 -23.13
CA ASP A 129 7.88 20.35 -24.22
C ASP A 129 9.33 20.10 -24.70
N GLY A 130 9.91 18.94 -24.35
CA GLY A 130 11.24 18.55 -24.87
C GLY A 130 12.43 19.26 -24.22
N GLY A 131 12.24 20.17 -23.29
CA GLY A 131 13.28 20.82 -22.51
C GLY A 131 13.72 19.96 -21.32
N ALA A 132 15.03 19.75 -21.17
CA ALA A 132 15.60 19.03 -20.03
C ALA A 132 15.97 20.06 -18.93
N THR A 133 15.25 20.04 -17.81
CA THR A 133 15.62 20.86 -16.63
C THR A 133 16.29 19.96 -15.58
N ALA A 134 17.53 20.29 -15.22
CA ALA A 134 18.23 19.62 -14.12
C ALA A 134 17.51 19.89 -12.80
N VAL A 135 17.12 18.87 -12.07
CA VAL A 135 16.50 19.01 -10.74
C VAL A 135 17.61 19.13 -9.71
N ALA A 136 17.87 20.37 -9.29
CA ALA A 136 18.75 20.61 -8.15
C ALA A 136 18.20 19.93 -6.90
N ALA A 137 19.07 19.25 -6.15
CA ALA A 137 18.71 18.60 -4.91
C ALA A 137 18.32 19.64 -3.86
N PRO A 138 17.26 19.43 -3.07
CA PRO A 138 17.02 20.26 -1.90
C PRO A 138 18.21 20.09 -0.94
N ALA A 139 18.79 21.22 -0.54
CA ALA A 139 19.80 21.30 0.50
C ALA A 139 19.22 20.70 1.79
N LEU A 140 19.98 19.79 2.40
CA LEU A 140 19.70 19.30 3.72
C LEU A 140 20.03 20.41 4.73
N GLY A 141 18.97 20.98 5.34
CA GLY A 141 19.07 21.66 6.60
C GLY A 141 18.83 20.67 7.73
#